data_5b20548cd18f06e694da97f1f5b73076
#
_entry.id   5b20548cd18f06e694da97f1f5b73076
#
_cell.length_a   1.000
_cell.length_b   1.000
_cell.length_c   1.000
_cell.angle_alpha   90.00
_cell.angle_beta   90.00
_cell.angle_gamma   90.00
#
_symmetry.space_group_name_H-M   'P 1'
#
loop_
_entity.id
_entity.type
_entity.pdbx_description
1 polymer ?
#
loop_
_entity_poly.entity_id
_entity_poly.type
_entity_poly.pdbx_seq_one_letter_code
_entity_poly.pdbx_strand_id
1 'polypeptide(L)'
;MVKSMNFPHLTGTFPSVAVGLKSTTKLNNGVLMPWFGLGVFQVPDDADAAKAIRTALDLGYRHIDTAALYRNERGVGQAVRASGLPRSEIFVTTKVWNDDIRADRIEAAFEESMRKLGLDYLDLYLLHWPIKGKHRSAWLTMEKLYRTGRIKAIGVSNYMIPHLDELLPTAEILPAVNQIEFHPYLQSKPLHQYCRARDIRLTAWSPLMQAGPVLKDPVLTEIAKKHDKSVAQIVLRWDLQLGVITIPKSVHAQRIAENAALFDFVLTTEEMSAIDALDRNERHDADPFTFKF
;
A
#
# COMPACT_ATOMS: atom_id res chain seq x y z
N MET A 1 -15.15 25.26 23.08
CA MET A 1 -14.62 24.31 24.09
C MET A 1 -14.50 22.94 23.41
N VAL A 2 -13.31 22.57 22.96
CA VAL A 2 -13.04 21.27 22.38
C VAL A 2 -12.84 20.30 23.55
N LYS A 3 -13.74 19.32 23.70
CA LYS A 3 -13.57 18.23 24.67
C LYS A 3 -12.34 17.42 24.31
N SER A 4 -11.34 17.40 25.19
CA SER A 4 -10.21 16.48 25.11
C SER A 4 -10.75 15.05 25.18
N MET A 5 -10.75 14.32 24.06
CA MET A 5 -10.97 12.89 24.08
C MET A 5 -9.70 12.22 24.61
N ASN A 6 -9.79 11.70 25.83
CA ASN A 6 -8.80 10.76 26.35
C ASN A 6 -8.81 9.49 25.49
N PHE A 7 -7.76 9.28 24.71
CA PHE A 7 -7.56 8.05 23.96
C PHE A 7 -7.01 6.96 24.91
N PRO A 8 -7.66 5.80 25.03
CA PRO A 8 -7.10 4.69 25.79
C PRO A 8 -5.78 4.27 25.13
N HIS A 9 -4.76 4.10 25.97
CA HIS A 9 -3.48 3.51 25.57
C HIS A 9 -3.75 2.21 24.80
N LEU A 10 -3.05 2.02 23.67
CA LEU A 10 -3.10 0.82 22.84
C LEU A 10 -2.58 -0.41 23.63
N THR A 11 -3.39 -0.94 24.53
CA THR A 11 -3.17 -2.22 25.22
C THR A 11 -3.86 -3.38 24.48
N GLY A 12 -4.02 -3.27 23.18
CA GLY A 12 -4.43 -4.40 22.34
C GLY A 12 -3.19 -5.15 21.89
N THR A 13 -3.14 -6.45 22.15
CA THR A 13 -2.23 -7.39 21.48
C THR A 13 -2.11 -7.00 20.00
N PHE A 14 -0.89 -6.69 19.54
CA PHE A 14 -0.63 -6.45 18.12
C PHE A 14 -1.26 -7.60 17.32
N PRO A 15 -2.00 -7.30 16.21
CA PRO A 15 -2.50 -8.37 15.36
C PRO A 15 -1.31 -9.26 15.01
N SER A 16 -1.53 -10.56 14.91
CA SER A 16 -0.51 -11.58 14.67
C SER A 16 0.52 -11.05 13.68
N VAL A 17 1.72 -10.76 14.18
CA VAL A 17 2.81 -10.17 13.39
C VAL A 17 3.02 -11.06 12.17
N ALA A 18 3.10 -10.49 10.98
CA ALA A 18 3.41 -11.24 9.77
C ALA A 18 4.66 -12.11 10.01
N VAL A 19 4.50 -13.41 9.86
CA VAL A 19 5.55 -14.41 10.16
C VAL A 19 6.28 -14.89 8.90
N GLY A 20 5.91 -14.39 7.74
CA GLY A 20 6.55 -14.73 6.47
C GLY A 20 5.93 -13.97 5.29
N LEU A 21 6.59 -14.05 4.12
CA LEU A 21 6.16 -13.36 2.89
C LEU A 21 4.75 -13.72 2.43
N LYS A 22 4.28 -14.93 2.76
CA LYS A 22 2.93 -15.39 2.40
C LYS A 22 1.87 -15.08 3.47
N SER A 23 2.26 -14.43 4.58
CA SER A 23 1.30 -14.02 5.60
C SER A 23 0.33 -12.98 5.06
N THR A 24 -0.94 -13.14 5.38
CA THR A 24 -2.03 -12.28 4.89
C THR A 24 -2.78 -11.62 6.03
N THR A 25 -3.41 -10.51 5.73
CA THR A 25 -4.45 -9.89 6.57
C THR A 25 -5.81 -10.03 5.90
N LYS A 26 -6.86 -10.12 6.69
CA LYS A 26 -8.23 -10.11 6.19
C LYS A 26 -8.70 -8.67 6.04
N LEU A 27 -9.16 -8.30 4.85
CA LEU A 27 -9.82 -7.03 4.58
C LEU A 27 -11.26 -7.04 5.09
N ASN A 28 -11.90 -5.87 5.22
CA ASN A 28 -13.27 -5.72 5.73
C ASN A 28 -14.33 -6.48 4.92
N ASN A 29 -14.05 -6.82 3.68
CA ASN A 29 -14.91 -7.63 2.81
C ASN A 29 -14.54 -9.12 2.77
N GLY A 30 -13.60 -9.56 3.62
CA GLY A 30 -13.18 -10.96 3.75
C GLY A 30 -12.04 -11.40 2.84
N VAL A 31 -11.61 -10.59 1.88
CA VAL A 31 -10.47 -10.87 1.00
C VAL A 31 -9.18 -10.94 1.79
N LEU A 32 -8.32 -11.92 1.50
CA LEU A 32 -7.00 -12.04 2.11
C LEU A 32 -5.97 -11.29 1.28
N MET A 33 -5.33 -10.28 1.89
CA MET A 33 -4.29 -9.46 1.26
C MET A 33 -2.94 -9.73 1.91
N PRO A 34 -1.86 -10.01 1.14
CA PRO A 34 -0.53 -10.18 1.71
C PRO A 34 -0.05 -8.92 2.44
N TRP A 35 0.60 -9.09 3.58
CA TRP A 35 1.18 -8.01 4.36
C TRP A 35 2.34 -7.30 3.65
N PHE A 36 2.99 -8.01 2.73
CA PHE A 36 4.20 -7.54 2.06
C PHE A 36 4.09 -7.70 0.55
N GLY A 37 4.41 -6.65 -0.20
CA GLY A 37 4.32 -6.64 -1.65
C GLY A 37 5.49 -5.92 -2.33
N LEU A 38 5.51 -5.96 -3.65
CA LEU A 38 6.41 -5.20 -4.50
C LEU A 38 5.66 -4.08 -5.19
N GLY A 39 6.07 -2.81 -4.96
CA GLY A 39 5.65 -1.67 -5.75
C GLY A 39 6.49 -1.54 -7.03
N VAL A 40 5.88 -1.10 -8.13
CA VAL A 40 6.58 -0.90 -9.41
C VAL A 40 6.50 0.55 -9.92
N PHE A 41 6.28 1.51 -9.04
CA PHE A 41 6.36 2.94 -9.40
C PHE A 41 7.76 3.30 -9.89
N GLN A 42 7.86 4.15 -10.93
CA GLN A 42 9.13 4.54 -11.56
C GLN A 42 9.98 3.34 -12.03
N VAL A 43 9.34 2.26 -12.44
CA VAL A 43 10.01 1.24 -13.23
C VAL A 43 9.83 1.64 -14.70
N PRO A 44 10.94 1.81 -15.47
CA PRO A 44 10.92 2.56 -16.73
C PRO A 44 10.00 2.01 -17.80
N ASP A 45 9.90 0.69 -17.90
CA ASP A 45 9.14 0.02 -18.94
C ASP A 45 8.59 -1.35 -18.51
N ASP A 46 7.84 -1.96 -19.42
CA ASP A 46 7.21 -3.25 -19.20
C ASP A 46 8.24 -4.41 -19.02
N ALA A 47 9.40 -4.35 -19.67
CA ALA A 47 10.42 -5.39 -19.58
C ALA A 47 11.11 -5.40 -18.22
N ASP A 48 11.49 -4.21 -17.72
CA ASP A 48 12.07 -4.04 -16.39
C ASP A 48 11.07 -4.40 -15.29
N ALA A 49 9.79 -4.02 -15.47
CA ALA A 49 8.73 -4.40 -14.55
C ALA A 49 8.54 -5.93 -14.52
N ALA A 50 8.47 -6.57 -15.68
CA ALA A 50 8.33 -8.01 -15.76
C ALA A 50 9.50 -8.75 -15.11
N LYS A 51 10.75 -8.26 -15.30
CA LYS A 51 11.96 -8.84 -14.70
C LYS A 51 11.94 -8.72 -13.17
N ALA A 52 11.66 -7.52 -12.64
CA ALA A 52 11.61 -7.29 -11.21
C ALA A 52 10.51 -8.13 -10.54
N ILE A 53 9.32 -8.20 -11.16
CA ILE A 53 8.19 -8.97 -10.64
C ILE A 53 8.50 -10.47 -10.67
N ARG A 54 9.10 -10.99 -11.74
CA ARG A 54 9.51 -12.39 -11.79
C ARG A 54 10.45 -12.73 -10.66
N THR A 55 11.50 -11.91 -10.45
CA THR A 55 12.41 -12.07 -9.32
C THR A 55 11.68 -12.08 -7.99
N ALA A 56 10.72 -11.17 -7.78
CA ALA A 56 9.95 -11.13 -6.55
C ALA A 56 9.08 -12.38 -6.36
N LEU A 57 8.36 -12.81 -7.39
CA LEU A 57 7.51 -14.01 -7.33
C LEU A 57 8.34 -15.28 -7.06
N ASP A 58 9.52 -15.41 -7.66
CA ASP A 58 10.47 -16.52 -7.44
C ASP A 58 10.97 -16.55 -5.98
N LEU A 59 11.16 -15.37 -5.37
CA LEU A 59 11.52 -15.21 -3.95
C LEU A 59 10.34 -15.44 -2.97
N GLY A 60 9.13 -15.61 -3.49
CA GLY A 60 7.95 -15.88 -2.66
C GLY A 60 7.02 -14.70 -2.41
N TYR A 61 7.26 -13.53 -3.00
CA TYR A 61 6.26 -12.45 -2.99
C TYR A 61 4.95 -12.91 -3.62
N ARG A 62 3.83 -12.39 -3.10
CA ARG A 62 2.50 -12.70 -3.62
C ARG A 62 1.61 -11.47 -3.81
N HIS A 63 2.17 -10.26 -3.65
CA HIS A 63 1.46 -9.01 -3.88
C HIS A 63 2.28 -8.10 -4.80
N ILE A 64 1.68 -7.64 -5.90
CA ILE A 64 2.25 -6.71 -6.87
C ILE A 64 1.35 -5.48 -6.95
N ASP A 65 1.94 -4.30 -6.75
CA ASP A 65 1.24 -3.02 -6.78
C ASP A 65 1.71 -2.16 -7.95
N THR A 66 0.79 -1.86 -8.87
CA THR A 66 0.99 -0.96 -10.01
C THR A 66 -0.08 0.13 -10.06
N ALA A 67 -0.13 0.91 -11.12
CA ALA A 67 -1.15 1.90 -11.43
C ALA A 67 -1.17 2.22 -12.94
N ALA A 68 -2.30 2.69 -13.45
CA ALA A 68 -2.43 3.14 -14.84
C ALA A 68 -1.38 4.21 -15.20
N LEU A 69 -1.11 5.14 -14.25
CA LEU A 69 -0.08 6.19 -14.39
C LEU A 69 1.33 5.64 -14.64
N TYR A 70 1.66 4.47 -14.07
CA TYR A 70 3.04 3.94 -14.14
C TYR A 70 3.41 3.41 -15.52
N ARG A 71 2.42 3.20 -16.40
CA ARG A 71 2.59 2.77 -17.81
C ARG A 71 3.31 1.43 -17.98
N ASN A 72 3.30 0.58 -16.95
CA ASN A 72 3.94 -0.73 -16.92
C ASN A 72 2.98 -1.89 -16.63
N GLU A 73 1.66 -1.67 -16.75
CA GLU A 73 0.63 -2.69 -16.49
C GLU A 73 0.78 -3.92 -17.40
N ARG A 74 1.24 -3.75 -18.65
CA ARG A 74 1.50 -4.88 -19.58
C ARG A 74 2.60 -5.78 -19.04
N GLY A 75 3.71 -5.21 -18.57
CA GLY A 75 4.81 -5.95 -17.97
C GLY A 75 4.37 -6.67 -16.69
N VAL A 76 3.54 -6.04 -15.86
CA VAL A 76 2.93 -6.68 -14.68
C VAL A 76 2.12 -7.91 -15.11
N GLY A 77 1.20 -7.75 -16.04
CA GLY A 77 0.35 -8.84 -16.52
C GLY A 77 1.16 -9.96 -17.17
N GLN A 78 2.18 -9.62 -17.96
CA GLN A 78 3.09 -10.60 -18.54
C GLN A 78 3.82 -11.43 -17.48
N ALA A 79 4.37 -10.78 -16.45
CA ALA A 79 5.08 -11.47 -15.38
C ALA A 79 4.16 -12.40 -14.58
N VAL A 80 2.94 -11.92 -14.27
CA VAL A 80 1.94 -12.73 -13.56
C VAL A 80 1.56 -13.99 -14.35
N ARG A 81 1.24 -13.86 -15.64
CA ARG A 81 0.88 -15.01 -16.49
C ARG A 81 2.05 -15.98 -16.72
N ALA A 82 3.28 -15.45 -16.83
CA ALA A 82 4.49 -16.25 -17.06
C ALA A 82 5.08 -16.87 -15.78
N SER A 83 4.52 -16.57 -14.60
CA SER A 83 5.07 -17.03 -13.32
C SER A 83 4.94 -18.52 -13.07
N GLY A 84 4.01 -19.19 -13.76
CA GLY A 84 3.65 -20.60 -13.49
C GLY A 84 2.84 -20.79 -12.19
N LEU A 85 2.57 -19.72 -11.46
CA LEU A 85 1.76 -19.75 -10.24
C LEU A 85 0.26 -19.67 -10.58
N PRO A 86 -0.61 -20.33 -9.82
CA PRO A 86 -2.06 -20.10 -9.93
C PRO A 86 -2.37 -18.63 -9.77
N ARG A 87 -3.23 -18.06 -10.64
CA ARG A 87 -3.63 -16.64 -10.55
C ARG A 87 -4.18 -16.27 -9.16
N SER A 88 -4.84 -17.19 -8.50
CA SER A 88 -5.40 -17.03 -7.14
C SER A 88 -4.35 -16.88 -6.04
N GLU A 89 -3.10 -17.21 -6.31
CA GLU A 89 -2.00 -17.02 -5.35
C GLU A 89 -1.35 -15.64 -5.45
N ILE A 90 -1.65 -14.86 -6.50
CA ILE A 90 -1.02 -13.56 -6.73
C ILE A 90 -2.06 -12.46 -6.54
N PHE A 91 -1.80 -11.57 -5.60
CA PHE A 91 -2.62 -10.38 -5.33
C PHE A 91 -2.11 -9.22 -6.20
N VAL A 92 -2.95 -8.73 -7.11
CA VAL A 92 -2.60 -7.65 -8.03
C VAL A 92 -3.43 -6.41 -7.72
N THR A 93 -2.73 -5.30 -7.46
CA THR A 93 -3.33 -3.97 -7.27
C THR A 93 -3.01 -3.08 -8.46
N THR A 94 -4.02 -2.40 -8.99
CA THR A 94 -3.82 -1.22 -9.87
C THR A 94 -4.73 -0.08 -9.45
N LYS A 95 -4.55 1.11 -10.06
CA LYS A 95 -5.20 2.35 -9.64
C LYS A 95 -5.66 3.14 -10.85
N VAL A 96 -6.87 3.69 -10.80
CA VAL A 96 -7.35 4.64 -11.81
C VAL A 96 -6.69 6.00 -11.63
N TRP A 97 -6.24 6.59 -12.75
CA TRP A 97 -5.60 7.90 -12.71
C TRP A 97 -6.59 9.06 -12.63
N ASN A 98 -6.11 10.17 -12.14
CA ASN A 98 -6.88 11.38 -11.81
C ASN A 98 -7.63 11.98 -13.00
N ASP A 99 -7.06 11.94 -14.21
CA ASP A 99 -7.71 12.49 -15.41
C ASP A 99 -8.96 11.72 -15.77
N ASP A 100 -8.97 10.41 -15.56
CA ASP A 100 -10.14 9.58 -15.79
C ASP A 100 -11.19 9.77 -14.67
N ILE A 101 -10.74 10.03 -13.42
CA ILE A 101 -11.66 10.40 -12.35
C ILE A 101 -12.33 11.75 -12.64
N ARG A 102 -11.55 12.77 -13.06
CA ARG A 102 -12.09 14.09 -13.41
C ARG A 102 -13.10 14.03 -14.55
N ALA A 103 -12.84 13.19 -15.53
CA ALA A 103 -13.63 13.04 -16.75
C ALA A 103 -14.79 12.03 -16.61
N ASP A 104 -15.01 11.47 -15.40
CA ASP A 104 -16.01 10.42 -15.13
C ASP A 104 -15.86 9.19 -16.05
N ARG A 105 -14.60 8.79 -16.36
CA ARG A 105 -14.27 7.67 -17.27
C ARG A 105 -13.68 6.45 -16.53
N ILE A 106 -13.99 6.27 -15.26
CA ILE A 106 -13.41 5.21 -14.41
C ILE A 106 -13.69 3.81 -15.01
N GLU A 107 -14.90 3.58 -15.56
CA GLU A 107 -15.25 2.29 -16.19
C GLU A 107 -14.35 2.01 -17.41
N ALA A 108 -14.18 3.00 -18.30
CA ALA A 108 -13.31 2.87 -19.46
C ALA A 108 -11.83 2.69 -19.06
N ALA A 109 -11.37 3.41 -18.04
CA ALA A 109 -10.01 3.25 -17.49
C ALA A 109 -9.79 1.87 -16.90
N PHE A 110 -10.79 1.31 -16.23
CA PHE A 110 -10.75 -0.07 -15.72
C PHE A 110 -10.60 -1.08 -16.87
N GLU A 111 -11.42 -0.98 -17.92
CA GLU A 111 -11.32 -1.87 -19.09
C GLU A 111 -9.95 -1.77 -19.78
N GLU A 112 -9.39 -0.56 -19.88
CA GLU A 112 -8.06 -0.37 -20.44
C GLU A 112 -6.96 -1.00 -19.55
N SER A 113 -7.04 -0.85 -18.23
CA SER A 113 -6.14 -1.51 -17.29
C SER A 113 -6.25 -3.04 -17.41
N MET A 114 -7.46 -3.59 -17.45
CA MET A 114 -7.68 -5.03 -17.60
C MET A 114 -7.12 -5.55 -18.93
N ARG A 115 -7.30 -4.80 -20.02
CA ARG A 115 -6.75 -5.13 -21.34
C ARG A 115 -5.21 -5.14 -21.34
N LYS A 116 -4.56 -4.17 -20.64
CA LYS A 116 -3.10 -4.12 -20.51
C LYS A 116 -2.57 -5.25 -19.65
N LEU A 117 -3.18 -5.47 -18.50
CA LEU A 117 -2.81 -6.56 -17.59
C LEU A 117 -3.07 -7.94 -18.23
N GLY A 118 -4.12 -8.07 -19.05
CA GLY A 118 -4.52 -9.36 -19.63
C GLY A 118 -4.87 -10.39 -18.55
N LEU A 119 -5.57 -9.95 -17.50
CA LEU A 119 -6.04 -10.76 -16.38
C LEU A 119 -7.56 -10.79 -16.37
N ASP A 120 -8.15 -11.86 -15.82
CA ASP A 120 -9.60 -12.01 -15.74
C ASP A 120 -10.23 -11.15 -14.63
N TYR A 121 -9.48 -10.86 -13.57
CA TYR A 121 -9.91 -10.06 -12.43
C TYR A 121 -8.74 -9.32 -11.76
N LEU A 122 -9.08 -8.28 -10.99
CA LEU A 122 -8.18 -7.61 -10.06
C LEU A 122 -8.47 -8.04 -8.63
N ASP A 123 -7.43 -8.10 -7.79
CA ASP A 123 -7.60 -8.30 -6.36
C ASP A 123 -7.94 -7.00 -5.65
N LEU A 124 -7.34 -5.88 -6.07
CA LEU A 124 -7.63 -4.55 -5.53
C LEU A 124 -7.57 -3.47 -6.60
N TYR A 125 -8.60 -2.62 -6.65
CA TYR A 125 -8.63 -1.44 -7.50
C TYR A 125 -8.79 -0.18 -6.66
N LEU A 126 -7.94 0.84 -6.88
CA LEU A 126 -7.89 2.04 -6.06
C LEU A 126 -8.21 3.31 -6.86
N LEU A 127 -8.89 4.27 -6.24
CA LEU A 127 -8.81 5.68 -6.64
C LEU A 127 -7.43 6.20 -6.26
N HIS A 128 -6.63 6.70 -7.23
CA HIS A 128 -5.22 7.00 -7.01
C HIS A 128 -4.98 8.21 -6.11
N TRP A 129 -5.82 9.27 -6.29
CA TRP A 129 -5.79 10.48 -5.46
C TRP A 129 -7.20 11.01 -5.22
N PRO A 130 -7.39 11.76 -4.13
CA PRO A 130 -8.67 12.43 -3.89
C PRO A 130 -8.86 13.59 -4.87
N ILE A 131 -9.92 13.57 -5.64
CA ILE A 131 -10.27 14.64 -6.57
C ILE A 131 -11.45 15.43 -5.99
N LYS A 132 -11.22 16.69 -5.66
CA LYS A 132 -12.22 17.57 -5.05
C LYS A 132 -13.53 17.57 -5.88
N GLY A 133 -14.64 17.36 -5.21
CA GLY A 133 -15.99 17.31 -5.83
C GLY A 133 -16.29 16.01 -6.57
N LYS A 134 -15.36 15.03 -6.62
CA LYS A 134 -15.56 13.75 -7.30
C LYS A 134 -15.63 12.54 -6.35
N HIS A 135 -15.41 12.72 -5.05
CA HIS A 135 -15.31 11.59 -4.09
C HIS A 135 -16.52 10.66 -4.21
N ARG A 136 -17.74 11.22 -4.14
CA ARG A 136 -18.96 10.43 -4.20
C ARG A 136 -19.18 9.77 -5.57
N SER A 137 -19.13 10.52 -6.68
CA SER A 137 -19.40 9.97 -8.02
C SER A 137 -18.38 8.92 -8.41
N ALA A 138 -17.10 9.16 -8.13
CA ALA A 138 -16.04 8.19 -8.36
C ALA A 138 -16.26 6.91 -7.55
N TRP A 139 -16.61 7.04 -6.27
CA TRP A 139 -16.83 5.88 -5.41
C TRP A 139 -18.03 5.04 -5.83
N LEU A 140 -19.15 5.67 -6.21
CA LEU A 140 -20.30 4.97 -6.75
C LEU A 140 -19.95 4.15 -8.01
N THR A 141 -19.06 4.67 -8.86
CA THR A 141 -18.58 3.93 -10.04
C THR A 141 -17.67 2.75 -9.60
N MET A 142 -16.81 2.93 -8.60
CA MET A 142 -16.02 1.82 -8.03
C MET A 142 -16.91 0.71 -7.45
N GLU A 143 -17.97 1.07 -6.75
CA GLU A 143 -18.95 0.11 -6.22
C GLU A 143 -19.68 -0.66 -7.34
N LYS A 144 -20.08 0.00 -8.43
CA LYS A 144 -20.65 -0.68 -9.59
C LYS A 144 -19.69 -1.69 -10.19
N LEU A 145 -18.42 -1.29 -10.40
CA LEU A 145 -17.39 -2.18 -10.91
C LEU A 145 -17.15 -3.37 -9.97
N TYR A 146 -17.11 -3.13 -8.67
CA TYR A 146 -16.97 -4.20 -7.67
C TYR A 146 -18.11 -5.22 -7.77
N ARG A 147 -19.37 -4.77 -7.95
CA ARG A 147 -20.53 -5.66 -8.09
C ARG A 147 -20.51 -6.52 -9.35
N THR A 148 -19.67 -6.21 -10.34
CA THR A 148 -19.47 -7.10 -11.52
C THR A 148 -18.74 -8.40 -11.16
N GLY A 149 -18.09 -8.48 -9.99
CA GLY A 149 -17.27 -9.62 -9.58
C GLY A 149 -15.86 -9.67 -10.20
N ARG A 150 -15.53 -8.70 -11.06
CA ARG A 150 -14.20 -8.61 -11.71
C ARG A 150 -13.15 -7.93 -10.83
N ILE A 151 -13.55 -7.35 -9.70
CA ILE A 151 -12.70 -6.74 -8.69
C ILE A 151 -13.01 -7.38 -7.35
N LYS A 152 -12.00 -7.92 -6.66
CA LYS A 152 -12.18 -8.58 -5.36
C LYS A 152 -12.30 -7.61 -4.18
N ALA A 153 -11.64 -6.45 -4.27
CA ALA A 153 -11.70 -5.39 -3.28
C ALA A 153 -11.51 -4.01 -3.93
N ILE A 154 -12.16 -3.00 -3.39
CA ILE A 154 -12.01 -1.61 -3.81
C ILE A 154 -11.48 -0.77 -2.66
N GLY A 155 -10.73 0.28 -2.99
CA GLY A 155 -10.14 1.15 -1.99
C GLY A 155 -9.74 2.51 -2.56
N VAL A 156 -9.04 3.26 -1.74
CA VAL A 156 -8.57 4.61 -2.05
C VAL A 156 -7.08 4.72 -1.82
N SER A 157 -6.46 5.74 -2.40
CA SER A 157 -5.07 6.08 -2.14
C SER A 157 -4.96 7.59 -1.89
N ASN A 158 -4.11 7.96 -0.92
CA ASN A 158 -3.87 9.35 -0.51
C ASN A 158 -5.08 10.08 0.11
N TYR A 159 -6.08 9.36 0.59
CA TYR A 159 -7.23 9.96 1.26
C TYR A 159 -6.89 10.26 2.72
N MET A 160 -6.93 11.55 3.08
CA MET A 160 -6.81 12.04 4.45
C MET A 160 -8.19 12.03 5.13
N ILE A 161 -8.24 12.25 6.45
CA ILE A 161 -9.49 12.23 7.22
C ILE A 161 -10.60 13.07 6.58
N PRO A 162 -10.38 14.35 6.18
CA PRO A 162 -11.45 15.14 5.54
C PRO A 162 -11.97 14.50 4.23
N HIS A 163 -11.11 13.88 3.41
CA HIS A 163 -11.54 13.20 2.19
C HIS A 163 -12.38 11.96 2.50
N LEU A 164 -12.03 11.21 3.56
CA LEU A 164 -12.81 10.05 4.01
C LEU A 164 -14.13 10.49 4.62
N ASP A 165 -14.17 11.59 5.37
CA ASP A 165 -15.41 12.16 5.95
C ASP A 165 -16.41 12.61 4.87
N GLU A 166 -15.93 13.04 3.69
CA GLU A 166 -16.80 13.35 2.54
C GLU A 166 -17.28 12.07 1.82
N LEU A 167 -16.44 11.03 1.76
CA LEU A 167 -16.75 9.81 1.02
C LEU A 167 -17.63 8.84 1.82
N LEU A 168 -17.25 8.52 3.05
CA LEU A 168 -17.82 7.41 3.83
C LEU A 168 -19.33 7.53 4.10
N PRO A 169 -19.91 8.74 4.37
CA PRO A 169 -21.35 8.86 4.60
C PRO A 169 -22.22 8.44 3.39
N THR A 170 -21.63 8.39 2.20
CA THR A 170 -22.35 8.06 0.95
C THR A 170 -21.94 6.69 0.38
N ALA A 171 -20.99 6.01 1.00
CA ALA A 171 -20.50 4.71 0.58
C ALA A 171 -21.43 3.58 1.08
N GLU A 172 -21.90 2.74 0.17
CA GLU A 172 -22.58 1.48 0.54
C GLU A 172 -21.56 0.37 0.83
N ILE A 173 -20.41 0.43 0.15
CA ILE A 173 -19.27 -0.46 0.34
C ILE A 173 -18.11 0.36 0.87
N LEU A 174 -17.61 0.02 2.06
CA LEU A 174 -16.48 0.73 2.63
C LEU A 174 -15.20 0.47 1.84
N PRO A 175 -14.29 1.45 1.71
CA PRO A 175 -12.94 1.19 1.21
C PRO A 175 -12.28 0.08 2.03
N ALA A 176 -11.75 -0.94 1.38
CA ALA A 176 -11.03 -2.00 2.06
C ALA A 176 -9.61 -1.57 2.46
N VAL A 177 -9.03 -0.66 1.67
CA VAL A 177 -7.65 -0.16 1.81
C VAL A 177 -7.62 1.34 1.61
N ASN A 178 -6.76 2.02 2.38
CA ASN A 178 -6.25 3.36 2.06
C ASN A 178 -4.73 3.27 1.92
N GLN A 179 -4.20 3.46 0.70
CA GLN A 179 -2.77 3.41 0.43
C GLN A 179 -2.18 4.82 0.51
N ILE A 180 -1.27 5.06 1.44
CA ILE A 180 -0.73 6.41 1.74
C ILE A 180 0.78 6.42 1.77
N GLU A 181 1.39 7.60 1.63
CA GLU A 181 2.77 7.80 2.03
C GLU A 181 2.92 7.54 3.52
N PHE A 182 3.77 6.56 3.86
CA PHE A 182 3.95 6.17 5.25
C PHE A 182 5.37 5.67 5.47
N HIS A 183 6.06 6.26 6.43
CA HIS A 183 7.43 5.95 6.83
C HIS A 183 7.73 6.60 8.19
N PRO A 184 8.88 6.33 8.84
CA PRO A 184 9.17 6.85 10.18
C PRO A 184 9.03 8.36 10.36
N TYR A 185 9.23 9.18 9.31
CA TYR A 185 9.11 10.64 9.37
C TYR A 185 7.70 11.15 9.05
N LEU A 186 6.79 10.27 8.53
CA LEU A 186 5.40 10.59 8.24
C LEU A 186 4.50 9.41 8.66
N GLN A 187 4.13 9.37 9.92
CA GLN A 187 3.39 8.23 10.47
C GLN A 187 1.87 8.41 10.40
N SER A 188 1.40 9.64 10.19
CA SER A 188 -0.04 9.95 10.06
C SER A 188 -0.90 9.26 11.12
N LYS A 189 -0.44 9.26 12.38
CA LYS A 189 -1.06 8.51 13.50
C LYS A 189 -2.58 8.71 13.63
N PRO A 190 -3.12 9.95 13.51
CA PRO A 190 -4.57 10.16 13.56
C PRO A 190 -5.31 9.43 12.42
N LEU A 191 -4.75 9.45 11.20
CA LEU A 191 -5.33 8.76 10.05
C LEU A 191 -5.28 7.24 10.22
N HIS A 192 -4.16 6.72 10.74
CA HIS A 192 -4.03 5.29 11.03
C HIS A 192 -5.11 4.82 12.03
N GLN A 193 -5.31 5.54 13.12
CA GLN A 193 -6.36 5.26 14.10
C GLN A 193 -7.76 5.38 13.50
N TYR A 194 -8.00 6.42 12.68
CA TYR A 194 -9.26 6.64 11.99
C TYR A 194 -9.62 5.46 11.05
N CYS A 195 -8.66 5.01 10.24
CA CYS A 195 -8.84 3.89 9.32
C CYS A 195 -9.04 2.57 10.08
N ARG A 196 -8.22 2.32 11.11
CA ARG A 196 -8.33 1.11 11.95
C ARG A 196 -9.68 0.98 12.64
N ALA A 197 -10.23 2.08 13.16
CA ALA A 197 -11.55 2.10 13.80
C ALA A 197 -12.70 1.76 12.83
N ARG A 198 -12.45 1.79 11.51
CA ARG A 198 -13.42 1.50 10.44
C ARG A 198 -13.07 0.24 9.64
N ASP A 199 -12.11 -0.53 10.12
CA ASP A 199 -11.57 -1.72 9.44
C ASP A 199 -11.07 -1.45 8.01
N ILE A 200 -10.51 -0.26 7.79
CA ILE A 200 -9.82 0.13 6.55
C ILE A 200 -8.33 -0.14 6.77
N ARG A 201 -7.74 -1.02 5.97
CA ARG A 201 -6.30 -1.31 6.08
C ARG A 201 -5.46 -0.20 5.48
N LEU A 202 -4.38 0.18 6.17
CA LEU A 202 -3.38 1.06 5.58
C LEU A 202 -2.36 0.25 4.80
N THR A 203 -1.95 0.82 3.65
CA THR A 203 -0.81 0.34 2.87
C THR A 203 0.19 1.48 2.72
N ALA A 204 1.44 1.23 3.07
CA ALA A 204 2.55 2.17 2.96
C ALA A 204 3.13 2.18 1.54
N TRP A 205 2.98 3.27 0.81
CA TRP A 205 3.82 3.53 -0.34
C TRP A 205 5.01 4.42 0.05
N SER A 206 6.12 4.34 -0.68
CA SER A 206 7.42 4.96 -0.35
C SER A 206 7.89 4.72 1.10
N PRO A 207 7.81 3.49 1.64
CA PRO A 207 8.20 3.23 3.02
C PRO A 207 9.68 3.58 3.29
N LEU A 208 10.52 3.58 2.26
CA LEU A 208 11.94 3.88 2.31
C LEU A 208 12.29 5.27 1.73
N MET A 209 11.30 6.16 1.52
CA MET A 209 11.48 7.52 0.98
C MET A 209 12.35 7.52 -0.29
N GLN A 210 12.15 6.55 -1.20
CA GLN A 210 12.94 6.39 -2.43
C GLN A 210 14.47 6.32 -2.19
N ALA A 211 14.89 5.59 -1.15
CA ALA A 211 16.26 5.55 -0.64
C ALA A 211 16.77 6.90 -0.06
N GLY A 212 15.84 7.69 0.47
CA GLY A 212 16.09 9.01 1.02
C GLY A 212 16.67 9.04 2.44
N PRO A 213 16.49 10.17 3.15
CA PRO A 213 17.14 10.43 4.45
C PRO A 213 16.90 9.38 5.51
N VAL A 214 15.73 8.73 5.50
CA VAL A 214 15.36 7.70 6.48
C VAL A 214 16.38 6.57 6.55
N LEU A 215 17.03 6.20 5.43
CA LEU A 215 18.03 5.13 5.40
C LEU A 215 19.38 5.52 6.08
N LYS A 216 19.54 6.78 6.45
CA LYS A 216 20.74 7.30 7.12
C LYS A 216 20.46 7.81 8.53
N ASP A 217 19.23 7.59 9.03
CA ASP A 217 18.84 8.03 10.36
C ASP A 217 19.68 7.31 11.44
N PRO A 218 20.27 8.04 12.40
CA PRO A 218 21.13 7.44 13.40
C PRO A 218 20.40 6.48 14.33
N VAL A 219 19.13 6.76 14.69
CA VAL A 219 18.31 5.88 15.53
C VAL A 219 18.06 4.56 14.82
N LEU A 220 17.64 4.62 13.55
CA LEU A 220 17.39 3.43 12.73
C LEU A 220 18.69 2.64 12.47
N THR A 221 19.82 3.35 12.30
CA THR A 221 21.15 2.72 12.11
C THR A 221 21.58 1.93 13.35
N GLU A 222 21.37 2.48 14.55
CA GLU A 222 21.70 1.78 15.79
C GLU A 222 20.79 0.55 16.03
N ILE A 223 19.50 0.65 15.71
CA ILE A 223 18.60 -0.50 15.77
C ILE A 223 19.03 -1.57 14.75
N ALA A 224 19.35 -1.15 13.52
CA ALA A 224 19.81 -2.05 12.47
C ALA A 224 21.04 -2.87 12.86
N LYS A 225 22.05 -2.23 13.50
CA LYS A 225 23.24 -2.91 14.03
C LYS A 225 22.90 -3.98 15.07
N LYS A 226 21.98 -3.70 15.99
CA LYS A 226 21.58 -4.66 17.04
C LYS A 226 20.96 -5.93 16.47
N HIS A 227 20.24 -5.82 15.37
CA HIS A 227 19.56 -6.95 14.72
C HIS A 227 20.38 -7.59 13.59
N ASP A 228 21.58 -7.08 13.28
CA ASP A 228 22.36 -7.47 12.09
C ASP A 228 21.54 -7.39 10.81
N LYS A 229 20.81 -6.25 10.66
CA LYS A 229 19.90 -5.96 9.53
C LYS A 229 20.24 -4.62 8.90
N SER A 230 19.75 -4.41 7.68
CA SER A 230 19.80 -3.08 7.08
C SER A 230 18.70 -2.17 7.64
N VAL A 231 18.91 -0.86 7.54
CA VAL A 231 17.90 0.15 7.93
C VAL A 231 16.59 -0.07 7.15
N ALA A 232 16.68 -0.47 5.88
CA ALA A 232 15.49 -0.80 5.08
C ALA A 232 14.66 -1.92 5.73
N GLN A 233 15.32 -2.98 6.19
CA GLN A 233 14.64 -4.08 6.86
C GLN A 233 14.00 -3.64 8.19
N ILE A 234 14.65 -2.76 8.96
CA ILE A 234 14.09 -2.19 10.19
C ILE A 234 12.79 -1.43 9.90
N VAL A 235 12.80 -0.52 8.92
CA VAL A 235 11.62 0.26 8.54
C VAL A 235 10.48 -0.63 8.07
N LEU A 236 10.75 -1.58 7.19
CA LEU A 236 9.74 -2.50 6.66
C LEU A 236 9.19 -3.42 7.76
N ARG A 237 10.02 -3.83 8.72
CA ARG A 237 9.57 -4.62 9.87
C ARG A 237 8.69 -3.79 10.80
N TRP A 238 9.03 -2.53 11.03
CA TRP A 238 8.24 -1.59 11.82
C TRP A 238 6.86 -1.38 11.20
N ASP A 239 6.73 -1.17 9.87
CA ASP A 239 5.45 -1.10 9.17
C ASP A 239 4.57 -2.31 9.51
N LEU A 240 5.13 -3.52 9.35
CA LEU A 240 4.40 -4.76 9.59
C LEU A 240 3.98 -4.91 11.05
N GLN A 241 4.82 -4.49 12.01
CA GLN A 241 4.48 -4.56 13.44
C GLN A 241 3.43 -3.53 13.84
N LEU A 242 3.30 -2.42 13.13
CA LEU A 242 2.18 -1.49 13.26
C LEU A 242 0.87 -2.00 12.64
N GLY A 243 0.91 -3.12 11.91
CA GLY A 243 -0.23 -3.62 11.14
C GLY A 243 -0.50 -2.81 9.88
N VAL A 244 0.55 -2.24 9.29
CA VAL A 244 0.54 -1.53 8.00
C VAL A 244 1.11 -2.46 6.93
N ILE A 245 0.38 -2.62 5.83
CA ILE A 245 0.85 -3.35 4.65
C ILE A 245 1.93 -2.51 3.98
N THR A 246 3.04 -3.11 3.55
CA THR A 246 4.14 -2.33 2.96
C THR A 246 4.56 -2.86 1.60
N ILE A 247 4.81 -1.92 0.66
CA ILE A 247 5.08 -2.22 -0.76
C ILE A 247 6.34 -1.48 -1.25
N PRO A 248 7.53 -1.83 -0.71
CA PRO A 248 8.77 -1.24 -1.17
C PRO A 248 9.00 -1.51 -2.66
N LYS A 249 9.59 -0.54 -3.36
CA LYS A 249 9.95 -0.67 -4.78
C LYS A 249 11.44 -1.01 -4.92
N SER A 250 11.74 -1.99 -5.75
CA SER A 250 13.09 -2.22 -6.26
C SER A 250 13.06 -2.91 -7.63
N VAL A 251 14.07 -2.64 -8.46
CA VAL A 251 14.36 -3.39 -9.69
C VAL A 251 15.61 -4.26 -9.54
N HIS A 252 16.33 -4.14 -8.44
CA HIS A 252 17.57 -4.88 -8.16
C HIS A 252 17.26 -6.17 -7.40
N ALA A 253 17.58 -7.31 -7.98
CA ALA A 253 17.32 -8.64 -7.41
C ALA A 253 17.82 -8.78 -5.95
N GLN A 254 19.04 -8.28 -5.68
CA GLN A 254 19.62 -8.30 -4.35
C GLN A 254 18.78 -7.52 -3.33
N ARG A 255 18.32 -6.31 -3.68
CA ARG A 255 17.47 -5.48 -2.80
C ARG A 255 16.08 -6.08 -2.62
N ILE A 256 15.50 -6.71 -3.67
CA ILE A 256 14.23 -7.43 -3.57
C ILE A 256 14.36 -8.58 -2.56
N ALA A 257 15.46 -9.35 -2.63
CA ALA A 257 15.74 -10.43 -1.68
C ALA A 257 15.99 -9.89 -0.26
N GLU A 258 16.78 -8.83 -0.12
CA GLU A 258 17.08 -8.19 1.17
C GLU A 258 15.80 -7.68 1.85
N ASN A 259 14.96 -6.95 1.12
CA ASN A 259 13.68 -6.44 1.63
C ASN A 259 12.73 -7.55 2.10
N ALA A 260 12.87 -8.76 1.55
CA ALA A 260 12.08 -9.94 1.94
C ALA A 260 12.61 -10.63 3.20
N ALA A 261 13.89 -10.47 3.54
CA ALA A 261 14.54 -11.13 4.66
C ALA A 261 14.34 -10.39 5.99
N LEU A 262 13.07 -10.20 6.40
CA LEU A 262 12.68 -9.40 7.56
C LEU A 262 11.72 -10.12 8.52
N PHE A 263 11.55 -11.43 8.35
CA PHE A 263 10.62 -12.21 9.17
C PHE A 263 11.30 -13.04 10.27
N ASP A 264 12.61 -12.98 10.36
CA ASP A 264 13.46 -13.72 11.30
C ASP A 264 13.82 -12.93 12.57
N PHE A 265 13.31 -11.70 12.72
CA PHE A 265 13.49 -10.86 13.89
C PHE A 265 12.23 -10.07 14.24
N VAL A 266 12.17 -9.52 15.43
CA VAL A 266 11.07 -8.67 15.93
C VAL A 266 11.68 -7.46 16.63
N LEU A 267 11.16 -6.27 16.34
CA LEU A 267 11.54 -5.04 17.05
C LEU A 267 10.91 -5.05 18.45
N THR A 268 11.68 -4.66 19.46
CA THR A 268 11.18 -4.53 20.83
C THR A 268 10.24 -3.34 20.98
N THR A 269 9.52 -3.26 22.09
CA THR A 269 8.65 -2.12 22.40
C THR A 269 9.42 -0.80 22.46
N GLU A 270 10.63 -0.83 23.00
CA GLU A 270 11.54 0.32 23.11
C GLU A 270 12.00 0.78 21.71
N GLU A 271 12.35 -0.16 20.83
CA GLU A 271 12.74 0.13 19.46
C GLU A 271 11.57 0.68 18.65
N MET A 272 10.38 0.08 18.76
CA MET A 272 9.16 0.63 18.16
C MET A 272 8.91 2.05 18.63
N SER A 273 9.01 2.31 19.95
CA SER A 273 8.84 3.65 20.51
C SER A 273 9.89 4.65 20.03
N ALA A 274 11.15 4.21 19.87
CA ALA A 274 12.22 5.05 19.33
C ALA A 274 11.96 5.43 17.86
N ILE A 275 11.44 4.49 17.06
CA ILE A 275 11.04 4.77 15.66
C ILE A 275 9.81 5.68 15.63
N ASP A 276 8.83 5.45 16.50
CA ASP A 276 7.62 6.27 16.61
C ASP A 276 7.93 7.73 17.01
N ALA A 277 9.03 7.98 17.71
CA ALA A 277 9.51 9.32 18.04
C ALA A 277 10.15 10.07 16.87
N LEU A 278 10.42 9.42 15.75
CA LEU A 278 10.97 10.05 14.54
C LEU A 278 9.92 10.78 13.70
N ASP A 279 8.64 10.72 14.06
CA ASP A 279 7.56 11.40 13.33
C ASP A 279 7.76 12.92 13.30
N ARG A 280 7.88 13.46 12.11
CA ARG A 280 8.11 14.90 11.85
C ARG A 280 6.98 15.51 11.03
N ASN A 281 5.98 14.70 10.66
CA ASN A 281 4.96 15.06 9.66
C ASN A 281 5.59 15.55 8.35
N GLU A 282 6.71 14.95 7.97
CA GLU A 282 7.55 15.34 6.81
C GLU A 282 7.21 14.46 5.61
N ARG A 283 6.60 15.06 4.58
CA ARG A 283 6.31 14.38 3.32
C ARG A 283 7.55 14.36 2.43
N HIS A 284 7.73 13.26 1.74
CA HIS A 284 8.73 13.11 0.69
C HIS A 284 8.17 13.42 -0.70
N ASP A 285 6.87 13.25 -0.89
CA ASP A 285 6.18 13.40 -2.17
C ASP A 285 4.98 14.39 -2.04
N ALA A 286 4.10 14.41 -3.03
CA ALA A 286 3.00 15.36 -3.14
C ALA A 286 2.02 15.32 -1.95
N ASP A 287 1.55 16.50 -1.54
CA ASP A 287 0.55 16.64 -0.48
C ASP A 287 -0.86 16.42 -1.06
N PRO A 288 -1.67 15.49 -0.48
CA PRO A 288 -3.04 15.22 -0.90
C PRO A 288 -3.99 16.42 -0.91
N PHE A 289 -3.69 17.48 -0.15
CA PHE A 289 -4.51 18.69 -0.10
C PHE A 289 -4.16 19.71 -1.18
N THR A 290 -2.92 19.71 -1.65
CA THR A 290 -2.41 20.73 -2.59
C THR A 290 -2.07 20.16 -3.96
N PHE A 291 -2.18 18.86 -4.12
CA PHE A 291 -1.88 18.13 -5.33
C PHE A 291 -2.73 18.60 -6.53
N LYS A 292 -2.09 18.95 -7.68
CA LYS A 292 -2.74 19.65 -8.82
C LYS A 292 -2.67 18.90 -10.15
N PHE A 293 -2.16 17.69 -10.23
CA PHE A 293 -2.11 16.94 -11.50
C PHE A 293 -3.06 15.79 -11.59
#